data_cdd211f08092dee417b854cf87a594b8
#
_entry.id   cdd211f08092dee417b854cf87a594b8
#
_cell.length_a   1.000
_cell.length_b   1.000
_cell.length_c   1.000
_cell.angle_alpha   90.00
_cell.angle_beta   90.00
_cell.angle_gamma   90.00
#
_symmetry.space_group_name_H-M   'P 1'
#
loop_
_entity.id
_entity.type
_entity.pdbx_description
1 polymer ?
#
loop_
_entity_poly.entity_id
_entity_poly.type
_entity_poly.pdbx_seq_one_letter_code
_entity_poly.pdbx_strand_id
1 'polypeptide(L)'
;MWDQVVFSFQTLFASSGSQTLVELALKFFPLVVLLEAPFFILVTAGMARYGLREVRPDRQRERYPRVSCLITCYSEGEDVRKTIESLAQQLYPGHIEIIAVIDGAIQNRPTLEAARNARALLHNTPRRQLLVLPKWQRGGRVSSLNAGLSIATGEIVMALDGDTSFDNDMVRNATRHFDDPGVVGVAGNLRVRNARRSLVTRLQALEYLV
;
A
#
# COMPACT_ATOMS: atom_id res chain seq x y z
N MET A 1 -6.29 38.71 21.02
CA MET A 1 -6.97 37.69 20.19
C MET A 1 -6.61 36.28 20.62
N TRP A 2 -5.31 35.91 20.77
CA TRP A 2 -4.90 34.59 21.27
C TRP A 2 -5.35 34.34 22.72
N ASP A 3 -5.29 35.34 23.60
CA ASP A 3 -5.70 35.19 25.02
C ASP A 3 -7.21 34.91 25.17
N GLN A 4 -8.02 35.44 24.28
CA GLN A 4 -9.47 35.15 24.24
C GLN A 4 -9.74 33.71 23.77
N VAL A 5 -8.95 33.20 22.81
CA VAL A 5 -9.05 31.82 22.36
C VAL A 5 -8.62 30.85 23.46
N VAL A 6 -7.50 31.14 24.13
CA VAL A 6 -7.00 30.33 25.26
C VAL A 6 -7.99 30.38 26.44
N PHE A 7 -8.55 31.55 26.78
CA PHE A 7 -9.55 31.67 27.83
C PHE A 7 -10.85 30.94 27.48
N SER A 8 -11.30 31.01 26.23
CA SER A 8 -12.46 30.23 25.76
C SER A 8 -12.23 28.74 25.82
N PHE A 9 -11.02 28.30 25.48
CA PHE A 9 -10.61 26.86 25.60
C PHE A 9 -10.58 26.44 27.08
N GLN A 10 -9.98 27.23 27.96
CA GLN A 10 -9.91 26.92 29.39
C GLN A 10 -11.30 26.88 30.04
N THR A 11 -12.20 27.80 29.69
CA THR A 11 -13.59 27.77 30.19
C THR A 11 -14.39 26.59 29.65
N LEU A 12 -14.15 26.16 28.42
CA LEU A 12 -14.73 24.95 27.84
C LEU A 12 -14.33 23.69 28.60
N PHE A 13 -13.07 23.59 29.04
CA PHE A 13 -12.56 22.43 29.75
C PHE A 13 -12.77 22.50 31.29
N ALA A 14 -12.77 23.66 31.89
CA ALA A 14 -12.90 23.83 33.34
C ALA A 14 -14.31 23.48 33.92
N SER A 15 -15.34 23.42 33.07
CA SER A 15 -16.70 23.04 33.50
C SER A 15 -16.98 21.54 33.52
N SER A 16 -15.94 20.70 33.47
CA SER A 16 -16.06 19.23 33.28
C SER A 16 -16.28 18.39 34.55
N GLY A 17 -16.58 19.02 35.69
CA GLY A 17 -16.88 18.27 36.91
C GLY A 17 -18.34 17.80 36.94
N SER A 18 -18.67 16.62 36.51
CA SER A 18 -19.96 15.90 36.53
C SER A 18 -20.85 15.93 35.27
N GLN A 19 -20.30 16.28 34.11
CA GLN A 19 -21.10 16.24 32.87
C GLN A 19 -21.31 14.80 32.40
N THR A 20 -22.52 14.48 31.98
CA THR A 20 -22.80 13.18 31.31
C THR A 20 -22.08 13.11 29.96
N LEU A 21 -21.74 11.87 29.50
CA LEU A 21 -21.12 11.66 28.19
C LEU A 21 -21.90 12.32 27.03
N VAL A 22 -23.23 12.39 27.19
CA VAL A 22 -24.13 13.02 26.20
C VAL A 22 -23.93 14.53 26.15
N GLU A 23 -23.84 15.21 27.30
CA GLU A 23 -23.58 16.65 27.35
C GLU A 23 -22.21 17.01 26.79
N LEU A 24 -21.19 16.18 27.09
CA LEU A 24 -19.85 16.36 26.52
C LEU A 24 -19.88 16.20 24.98
N ALA A 25 -20.54 15.15 24.49
CA ALA A 25 -20.69 14.92 23.06
C ALA A 25 -21.41 16.09 22.36
N LEU A 26 -22.52 16.58 22.91
CA LEU A 26 -23.27 17.72 22.35
C LEU A 26 -22.46 19.02 22.38
N LYS A 27 -21.62 19.21 23.39
CA LYS A 27 -20.76 20.38 23.51
C LYS A 27 -19.66 20.45 22.46
N PHE A 28 -19.05 19.28 22.14
CA PHE A 28 -17.97 19.19 21.16
C PHE A 28 -18.46 18.91 19.74
N PHE A 29 -19.70 18.46 19.56
CA PHE A 29 -20.27 18.16 18.27
C PHE A 29 -20.15 19.28 17.23
N PRO A 30 -20.44 20.56 17.53
CA PRO A 30 -20.26 21.64 16.56
C PRO A 30 -18.80 21.81 16.13
N LEU A 31 -17.83 21.60 17.03
CA LEU A 31 -16.41 21.69 16.71
C LEU A 31 -15.97 20.54 15.78
N VAL A 32 -16.41 19.32 16.08
CA VAL A 32 -16.16 18.15 15.23
C VAL A 32 -16.74 18.37 13.85
N VAL A 33 -18.00 18.81 13.75
CA VAL A 33 -18.65 19.10 12.46
C VAL A 33 -17.90 20.20 11.70
N LEU A 34 -17.47 21.26 12.37
CA LEU A 34 -16.75 22.38 11.73
C LEU A 34 -15.39 21.94 11.15
N LEU A 35 -14.69 21.04 11.83
CA LEU A 35 -13.37 20.58 11.42
C LEU A 35 -13.42 19.42 10.41
N GLU A 36 -14.33 18.48 10.63
CA GLU A 36 -14.38 17.26 9.83
C GLU A 36 -15.28 17.36 8.60
N ALA A 37 -16.39 18.11 8.65
CA ALA A 37 -17.29 18.22 7.52
C ALA A 37 -16.62 18.79 6.25
N PRO A 38 -15.76 19.83 6.29
CA PRO A 38 -15.04 20.29 5.11
C PRO A 38 -14.14 19.21 4.52
N PHE A 39 -13.46 18.43 5.39
CA PHE A 39 -12.61 17.34 4.97
C PHE A 39 -13.42 16.24 4.25
N PHE A 40 -14.54 15.79 4.84
CA PHE A 40 -15.44 14.81 4.22
C PHE A 40 -16.02 15.30 2.89
N ILE A 41 -16.38 16.58 2.80
CA ILE A 41 -16.88 17.20 1.55
C ILE A 41 -15.80 17.13 0.47
N LEU A 42 -14.55 17.52 0.79
CA LEU A 42 -13.43 17.49 -0.14
C LEU A 42 -13.11 16.07 -0.60
N VAL A 43 -13.07 15.12 0.32
CA VAL A 43 -12.82 13.70 0.00
C VAL A 43 -13.94 13.17 -0.89
N THR A 44 -15.21 13.40 -0.54
CA THR A 44 -16.36 12.93 -1.33
C THR A 44 -16.39 13.57 -2.71
N ALA A 45 -16.12 14.87 -2.82
CA ALA A 45 -16.00 15.55 -4.10
C ALA A 45 -14.84 15.01 -4.94
N GLY A 46 -13.71 14.71 -4.31
CA GLY A 46 -12.56 14.06 -4.96
C GLY A 46 -12.89 12.68 -5.50
N MET A 47 -13.59 11.86 -4.71
CA MET A 47 -14.06 10.52 -5.10
C MET A 47 -15.06 10.59 -6.25
N ALA A 48 -16.05 11.50 -6.18
CA ALA A 48 -17.01 11.70 -7.25
C ALA A 48 -16.31 12.13 -8.55
N ARG A 49 -15.38 13.08 -8.48
CA ARG A 49 -14.58 13.51 -9.62
C ARG A 49 -13.74 12.38 -10.21
N TYR A 50 -13.18 11.52 -9.37
CA TYR A 50 -12.41 10.34 -9.81
C TYR A 50 -13.31 9.32 -10.50
N GLY A 51 -14.47 9.01 -9.91
CA GLY A 51 -15.44 8.07 -10.48
C GLY A 51 -16.07 8.54 -11.80
N LEU A 52 -16.17 9.86 -12.02
CA LEU A 52 -16.65 10.46 -13.27
C LEU A 52 -15.56 10.58 -14.34
N ARG A 53 -14.29 10.33 -14.00
CA ARG A 53 -13.23 10.27 -15.02
C ARG A 53 -13.47 9.06 -15.90
N GLU A 54 -13.58 9.29 -17.20
CA GLU A 54 -13.58 8.22 -18.20
C GLU A 54 -12.33 7.36 -18.01
N VAL A 55 -12.54 6.06 -17.78
CA VAL A 55 -11.46 5.09 -17.80
C VAL A 55 -10.92 5.08 -19.21
N ARG A 56 -9.74 5.65 -19.42
CA ARG A 56 -9.09 5.63 -20.73
C ARG A 56 -9.03 4.19 -21.20
N PRO A 57 -9.56 3.88 -22.40
CA PRO A 57 -9.50 2.53 -22.93
C PRO A 57 -8.05 2.08 -22.99
N ASP A 58 -7.83 0.81 -22.69
CA ASP A 58 -6.51 0.20 -22.73
C ASP A 58 -5.99 0.23 -24.18
N ARG A 59 -5.25 1.27 -24.51
CA ARG A 59 -4.58 1.34 -25.80
C ARG A 59 -3.55 0.23 -25.86
N GLN A 60 -3.55 -0.57 -26.92
CA GLN A 60 -2.44 -1.48 -27.20
C GLN A 60 -1.15 -0.66 -27.22
N ARG A 61 -0.29 -0.91 -26.25
CA ARG A 61 1.00 -0.23 -26.14
C ARG A 61 1.97 -0.89 -27.10
N GLU A 62 2.76 -0.08 -27.78
CA GLU A 62 3.87 -0.57 -28.61
C GLU A 62 5.02 -1.12 -27.73
N ARG A 63 5.13 -0.60 -26.51
CA ARG A 63 6.22 -0.97 -25.57
C ARG A 63 5.69 -1.14 -24.14
N TYR A 64 6.17 -2.19 -23.50
CA TYR A 64 5.94 -2.49 -22.08
C TYR A 64 7.25 -2.29 -21.32
N PRO A 65 7.39 -1.25 -20.44
CA PRO A 65 8.61 -0.99 -19.69
C PRO A 65 8.96 -2.16 -18.78
N ARG A 66 10.25 -2.35 -18.51
CA ARG A 66 10.70 -3.32 -17.51
C ARG A 66 10.33 -2.83 -16.10
N VAL A 67 9.78 -3.70 -15.27
CA VAL A 67 9.33 -3.39 -13.92
C VAL A 67 10.12 -4.18 -12.90
N SER A 68 10.65 -3.51 -11.86
CA SER A 68 11.25 -4.14 -10.69
C SER A 68 10.29 -4.04 -9.50
N CYS A 69 9.79 -5.19 -9.05
CA CYS A 69 8.94 -5.33 -7.87
C CYS A 69 9.82 -5.63 -6.65
N LEU A 70 10.04 -4.64 -5.79
CA LEU A 70 10.80 -4.79 -4.55
C LEU A 70 9.87 -5.24 -3.44
N ILE A 71 10.08 -6.44 -2.92
CA ILE A 71 9.32 -7.00 -1.80
C ILE A 71 10.20 -6.91 -0.55
N THR A 72 9.76 -6.16 0.46
CA THR A 72 10.44 -6.12 1.76
C THR A 72 9.86 -7.19 2.68
N CYS A 73 10.72 -8.10 3.14
CA CYS A 73 10.30 -9.27 3.90
C CYS A 73 10.98 -9.32 5.28
N TYR A 74 10.14 -9.46 6.33
CA TYR A 74 10.60 -9.69 7.70
C TYR A 74 9.55 -10.50 8.47
N SER A 75 9.83 -11.78 8.70
CA SER A 75 8.96 -12.67 9.51
C SER A 75 7.66 -13.13 8.82
N GLU A 76 7.52 -13.02 7.50
CA GLU A 76 6.35 -13.49 6.74
C GLU A 76 6.29 -15.02 6.61
N GLY A 77 7.41 -15.73 6.81
CA GLY A 77 7.46 -17.18 6.64
C GLY A 77 7.03 -17.62 5.24
N GLU A 78 6.08 -18.55 5.17
CA GLU A 78 5.54 -19.08 3.91
C GLU A 78 4.65 -18.09 3.13
N ASP A 79 4.17 -17.00 3.76
CA ASP A 79 3.30 -16.04 3.06
C ASP A 79 4.03 -15.28 1.95
N VAL A 80 5.36 -15.11 2.06
CA VAL A 80 6.19 -14.53 0.99
C VAL A 80 6.08 -15.30 -0.33
N ARG A 81 5.85 -16.62 -0.27
CA ARG A 81 5.64 -17.46 -1.46
C ARG A 81 4.37 -17.03 -2.22
N LYS A 82 3.26 -16.76 -1.52
CA LYS A 82 2.01 -16.31 -2.13
C LYS A 82 2.17 -14.95 -2.80
N THR A 83 2.94 -14.06 -2.19
CA THR A 83 3.30 -12.76 -2.74
C THR A 83 4.08 -12.91 -4.05
N ILE A 84 5.13 -13.74 -4.05
CA ILE A 84 5.93 -14.01 -5.25
C ILE A 84 5.09 -14.68 -6.34
N GLU A 85 4.22 -15.62 -5.99
CA GLU A 85 3.32 -16.30 -6.92
C GLU A 85 2.35 -15.30 -7.59
N SER A 86 1.73 -14.41 -6.83
CA SER A 86 0.83 -13.38 -7.37
C SER A 86 1.53 -12.41 -8.33
N LEU A 87 2.83 -12.14 -8.11
CA LEU A 87 3.64 -11.34 -9.03
C LEU A 87 4.09 -12.14 -10.28
N ALA A 88 4.36 -13.43 -10.13
CA ALA A 88 4.68 -14.29 -11.25
C ALA A 88 3.50 -14.44 -12.21
N GLN A 89 2.28 -14.48 -11.68
CA GLN A 89 1.01 -14.63 -12.42
C GLN A 89 0.47 -13.34 -13.04
N GLN A 90 1.18 -12.21 -12.93
CA GLN A 90 0.72 -10.94 -13.49
C GLN A 90 0.49 -11.01 -15.01
N LEU A 91 -0.66 -10.52 -15.46
CA LEU A 91 -1.04 -10.41 -16.88
C LEU A 91 -0.35 -9.21 -17.53
N TYR A 92 0.96 -9.14 -17.41
CA TYR A 92 1.79 -8.07 -17.94
C TYR A 92 2.74 -8.61 -19.01
N PRO A 93 2.67 -8.09 -20.27
CA PRO A 93 3.50 -8.62 -21.37
C PRO A 93 4.99 -8.30 -21.25
N GLY A 94 5.35 -7.25 -20.47
CA GLY A 94 6.73 -6.85 -20.25
C GLY A 94 7.48 -7.74 -19.25
N HIS A 95 8.75 -7.42 -19.03
CA HIS A 95 9.57 -8.09 -18.01
C HIS A 95 9.24 -7.61 -16.62
N ILE A 96 9.07 -8.55 -15.69
CA ILE A 96 8.97 -8.29 -14.25
C ILE A 96 10.15 -8.95 -13.55
N GLU A 97 10.94 -8.14 -12.87
CA GLU A 97 11.98 -8.53 -11.95
C GLU A 97 11.43 -8.44 -10.53
N ILE A 98 11.35 -9.57 -9.85
CA ILE A 98 10.88 -9.67 -8.47
C ILE A 98 12.12 -9.71 -7.58
N ILE A 99 12.30 -8.73 -6.71
CA ILE A 99 13.43 -8.65 -5.79
C ILE A 99 12.91 -8.81 -4.37
N ALA A 100 13.05 -10.01 -3.81
CA ALA A 100 12.67 -10.30 -2.44
C ALA A 100 13.84 -10.00 -1.50
N VAL A 101 13.74 -8.91 -0.75
CA VAL A 101 14.76 -8.48 0.21
C VAL A 101 14.40 -9.01 1.59
N ILE A 102 15.17 -9.98 2.09
CA ILE A 102 14.94 -10.62 3.38
C ILE A 102 15.73 -9.88 4.46
N ASP A 103 15.05 -9.05 5.24
CA ASP A 103 15.68 -8.27 6.31
C ASP A 103 16.00 -9.14 7.53
N GLY A 104 17.24 -9.06 8.03
CA GLY A 104 17.69 -9.91 9.13
C GLY A 104 17.66 -11.41 8.79
N ALA A 105 18.18 -11.82 7.65
CA ALA A 105 18.09 -13.18 7.12
C ALA A 105 18.62 -14.26 8.08
N ILE A 106 19.52 -13.94 9.02
CA ILE A 106 19.99 -14.87 10.05
C ILE A 106 18.84 -15.30 10.96
N GLN A 107 18.01 -14.33 11.38
CA GLN A 107 16.90 -14.54 12.31
C GLN A 107 15.61 -14.93 11.57
N ASN A 108 15.57 -14.71 10.26
CA ASN A 108 14.42 -14.85 9.39
C ASN A 108 14.59 -15.97 8.34
N ARG A 109 15.22 -17.08 8.77
CA ARG A 109 15.50 -18.25 7.91
C ARG A 109 14.26 -18.83 7.23
N PRO A 110 13.10 -19.01 7.91
CA PRO A 110 11.92 -19.56 7.26
C PRO A 110 11.48 -18.74 6.04
N THR A 111 11.46 -17.39 6.16
CA THR A 111 11.12 -16.50 5.03
C THR A 111 12.16 -16.58 3.91
N LEU A 112 13.46 -16.67 4.26
CA LEU A 112 14.52 -16.82 3.26
C LEU A 112 14.38 -18.14 2.48
N GLU A 113 14.11 -19.24 3.16
CA GLU A 113 13.93 -20.55 2.53
C GLU A 113 12.67 -20.58 1.67
N ALA A 114 11.54 -20.04 2.17
CA ALA A 114 10.31 -19.92 1.41
C ALA A 114 10.50 -19.09 0.13
N ALA A 115 11.20 -17.95 0.22
CA ALA A 115 11.50 -17.10 -0.94
C ALA A 115 12.41 -17.81 -1.95
N ARG A 116 13.41 -18.56 -1.49
CA ARG A 116 14.29 -19.36 -2.38
C ARG A 116 13.53 -20.48 -3.08
N ASN A 117 12.68 -21.19 -2.36
CA ASN A 117 11.87 -22.28 -2.89
C ASN A 117 10.82 -21.78 -3.90
N ALA A 118 10.36 -20.54 -3.75
CA ALA A 118 9.44 -19.90 -4.69
C ALA A 118 10.05 -19.71 -6.10
N ARG A 119 11.38 -19.84 -6.26
CA ARG A 119 12.04 -19.80 -7.58
C ARG A 119 11.49 -20.87 -8.54
N ALA A 120 11.05 -22.02 -8.03
CA ALA A 120 10.44 -23.07 -8.83
C ALA A 120 9.13 -22.62 -9.51
N LEU A 121 8.40 -21.66 -8.93
CA LEU A 121 7.16 -21.13 -9.49
C LEU A 121 7.38 -20.34 -10.80
N LEU A 122 8.60 -19.85 -11.03
CA LEU A 122 8.93 -19.03 -12.19
C LEU A 122 9.48 -19.86 -13.37
N HIS A 123 9.67 -21.16 -13.22
CA HIS A 123 10.33 -22.00 -14.23
C HIS A 123 9.62 -21.96 -15.60
N ASN A 124 8.28 -21.86 -15.60
CA ASN A 124 7.46 -21.82 -16.81
C ASN A 124 6.85 -20.43 -17.10
N THR A 125 7.32 -19.37 -16.44
CA THR A 125 6.80 -18.02 -16.64
C THR A 125 7.83 -17.17 -17.39
N PRO A 126 7.71 -17.04 -18.72
CA PRO A 126 8.64 -16.23 -19.49
C PRO A 126 8.58 -14.76 -19.04
N ARG A 127 9.72 -14.08 -19.10
CA ARG A 127 9.86 -12.67 -18.71
C ARG A 127 9.60 -12.38 -17.22
N ARG A 128 9.72 -13.41 -16.34
CA ARG A 128 9.68 -13.27 -14.89
C ARG A 128 11.01 -13.73 -14.31
N GLN A 129 11.59 -12.92 -13.44
CA GLN A 129 12.85 -13.21 -12.79
C GLN A 129 12.69 -12.99 -11.30
N LEU A 130 13.20 -13.90 -10.48
CA LEU A 130 13.24 -13.76 -9.03
C LEU A 130 14.69 -13.65 -8.55
N LEU A 131 14.97 -12.54 -7.87
CA LEU A 131 16.19 -12.32 -7.12
C LEU A 131 15.85 -12.34 -5.62
N VAL A 132 16.53 -13.18 -4.85
CA VAL A 132 16.41 -13.21 -3.40
C VAL A 132 17.66 -12.58 -2.81
N LEU A 133 17.50 -11.43 -2.16
CA LEU A 133 18.56 -10.66 -1.54
C LEU A 133 18.52 -10.83 -0.01
N PRO A 134 19.37 -11.69 0.58
CA PRO A 134 19.45 -11.80 2.02
C PRO A 134 20.26 -10.63 2.60
N LYS A 135 19.64 -9.82 3.44
CA LYS A 135 20.32 -8.88 4.33
C LYS A 135 20.57 -9.57 5.66
N TRP A 136 21.83 -9.80 5.99
CA TRP A 136 22.19 -10.56 7.19
C TRP A 136 21.85 -9.81 8.48
N GLN A 137 21.98 -8.48 8.49
CA GLN A 137 21.60 -7.62 9.59
C GLN A 137 20.25 -6.97 9.34
N ARG A 138 19.42 -6.90 10.38
CA ARG A 138 18.15 -6.18 10.34
C ARG A 138 18.41 -4.67 10.21
N GLY A 139 17.78 -4.03 9.24
CA GLY A 139 17.91 -2.59 8.99
C GLY A 139 16.56 -1.89 8.80
N GLY A 140 15.46 -2.64 8.84
CA GLY A 140 14.11 -2.14 8.65
C GLY A 140 13.74 -1.90 7.18
N ARG A 141 12.48 -1.46 6.97
CA ARG A 141 11.86 -1.32 5.65
C ARG A 141 12.65 -0.41 4.70
N VAL A 142 13.04 0.78 5.17
CA VAL A 142 13.75 1.76 4.33
C VAL A 142 15.10 1.22 3.86
N SER A 143 15.87 0.61 4.78
CA SER A 143 17.15 -0.01 4.45
C SER A 143 16.99 -1.17 3.45
N SER A 144 15.91 -1.94 3.56
CA SER A 144 15.62 -3.05 2.65
C SER A 144 15.18 -2.55 1.27
N LEU A 145 14.36 -1.50 1.20
CA LEU A 145 14.01 -0.86 -0.07
C LEU A 145 15.24 -0.30 -0.77
N ASN A 146 16.13 0.40 -0.06
CA ASN A 146 17.36 0.94 -0.63
C ASN A 146 18.29 -0.18 -1.14
N ALA A 147 18.41 -1.28 -0.41
CA ALA A 147 19.18 -2.43 -0.85
C ALA A 147 18.60 -3.08 -2.12
N GLY A 148 17.28 -3.22 -2.19
CA GLY A 148 16.60 -3.72 -3.39
C GLY A 148 16.74 -2.75 -4.57
N LEU A 149 16.60 -1.45 -4.33
CA LEU A 149 16.73 -0.41 -5.34
C LEU A 149 18.11 -0.37 -5.97
N SER A 150 19.17 -0.62 -5.20
CA SER A 150 20.56 -0.60 -5.69
C SER A 150 20.87 -1.68 -6.74
N ILE A 151 20.04 -2.75 -6.81
CA ILE A 151 20.19 -3.85 -7.77
C ILE A 151 19.03 -3.91 -8.78
N ALA A 152 18.02 -3.06 -8.63
CA ALA A 152 16.88 -3.00 -9.52
C ALA A 152 17.31 -2.50 -10.92
N THR A 153 16.81 -3.19 -11.98
CA THR A 153 17.13 -2.85 -13.37
C THR A 153 15.92 -2.37 -14.16
N GLY A 154 14.74 -2.32 -13.53
CA GLY A 154 13.49 -1.87 -14.14
C GLY A 154 13.43 -0.37 -14.34
N GLU A 155 12.75 0.08 -15.39
CA GLU A 155 12.44 1.47 -15.65
C GLU A 155 11.42 2.02 -14.65
N ILE A 156 10.56 1.13 -14.15
CA ILE A 156 9.57 1.42 -13.11
C ILE A 156 9.88 0.53 -11.90
N VAL A 157 9.92 1.12 -10.73
CA VAL A 157 10.15 0.40 -9.47
C VAL A 157 8.87 0.43 -8.64
N MET A 158 8.44 -0.73 -8.15
CA MET A 158 7.29 -0.88 -7.27
C MET A 158 7.78 -1.33 -5.88
N ALA A 159 7.42 -0.59 -4.84
CA ALA A 159 7.68 -0.97 -3.44
C ALA A 159 6.47 -1.72 -2.88
N LEU A 160 6.65 -2.96 -2.51
CA LEU A 160 5.59 -3.89 -2.13
C LEU A 160 5.91 -4.56 -0.79
N ASP A 161 4.86 -4.99 -0.07
CA ASP A 161 4.99 -5.72 1.18
C ASP A 161 5.02 -7.24 0.95
N GLY A 162 5.76 -7.97 1.80
CA GLY A 162 6.04 -9.40 1.64
C GLY A 162 4.88 -10.34 1.98
N ASP A 163 3.80 -9.83 2.56
CA ASP A 163 2.59 -10.57 2.98
C ASP A 163 1.34 -10.23 2.16
N THR A 164 1.50 -9.44 1.10
CA THR A 164 0.41 -8.96 0.25
C THR A 164 0.28 -9.80 -1.02
N SER A 165 -0.95 -10.09 -1.42
CA SER A 165 -1.26 -10.68 -2.73
C SER A 165 -1.81 -9.62 -3.67
N PHE A 166 -1.47 -9.69 -4.94
CA PHE A 166 -1.79 -8.68 -5.93
C PHE A 166 -2.77 -9.21 -6.97
N ASP A 167 -3.68 -8.36 -7.42
CA ASP A 167 -4.54 -8.66 -8.57
C ASP A 167 -3.68 -8.88 -9.82
N ASN A 168 -4.08 -9.80 -10.70
CA ASN A 168 -3.31 -10.18 -11.88
C ASN A 168 -3.03 -9.02 -12.86
N ASP A 169 -3.84 -7.98 -12.84
CA ASP A 169 -3.69 -6.79 -13.67
C ASP A 169 -2.97 -5.62 -12.97
N MET A 170 -2.48 -5.80 -11.74
CA MET A 170 -1.92 -4.72 -10.94
C MET A 170 -0.77 -4.02 -11.64
N VAL A 171 0.22 -4.76 -12.13
CA VAL A 171 1.39 -4.18 -12.82
C VAL A 171 0.97 -3.48 -14.10
N ARG A 172 0.07 -4.06 -14.88
CA ARG A 172 -0.47 -3.46 -16.10
C ARG A 172 -1.20 -2.15 -15.80
N ASN A 173 -2.05 -2.15 -14.79
CA ASN A 173 -2.83 -0.97 -14.39
C ASN A 173 -1.94 0.15 -13.83
N ALA A 174 -0.95 -0.17 -13.03
CA ALA A 174 -0.02 0.82 -12.49
C ALA A 174 0.86 1.44 -13.59
N THR A 175 1.44 0.62 -14.46
CA THR A 175 2.38 1.10 -15.48
C THR A 175 1.75 2.00 -16.53
N ARG A 176 0.45 1.84 -16.84
CA ARG A 176 -0.25 2.69 -17.83
C ARG A 176 -0.30 4.18 -17.48
N HIS A 177 -0.19 4.51 -16.19
CA HIS A 177 -0.22 5.91 -15.76
C HIS A 177 1.08 6.64 -16.10
N PHE A 178 2.19 5.93 -16.27
CA PHE A 178 3.48 6.49 -16.66
C PHE A 178 3.61 6.77 -18.17
N ASP A 179 2.56 6.52 -18.97
CA ASP A 179 2.49 7.01 -20.35
C ASP A 179 2.34 8.53 -20.42
N ASP A 180 1.89 9.14 -19.32
CA ASP A 180 1.89 10.59 -19.15
C ASP A 180 3.24 11.00 -18.52
N PRO A 181 4.08 11.76 -19.23
CA PRO A 181 5.40 12.16 -18.74
C PRO A 181 5.34 13.06 -17.49
N GLY A 182 4.19 13.63 -17.17
CA GLY A 182 3.97 14.38 -15.92
C GLY A 182 3.76 13.49 -14.71
N VAL A 183 3.52 12.19 -14.88
CA VAL A 183 3.32 11.25 -13.80
C VAL A 183 4.64 10.64 -13.35
N VAL A 184 5.08 10.99 -12.15
CA VAL A 184 6.34 10.51 -11.55
C VAL A 184 6.12 9.42 -10.50
N GLY A 185 4.89 9.21 -10.04
CA GLY A 185 4.56 8.20 -9.05
C GLY A 185 3.08 7.84 -9.05
N VAL A 186 2.77 6.60 -8.70
CA VAL A 186 1.41 6.05 -8.62
C VAL A 186 1.27 5.30 -7.30
N ALA A 187 0.21 5.55 -6.55
CA ALA A 187 -0.15 4.78 -5.37
C ALA A 187 -1.18 3.71 -5.73
N GLY A 188 -0.97 2.49 -5.21
CA GLY A 188 -1.95 1.41 -5.30
C GLY A 188 -3.07 1.55 -4.26
N ASN A 189 -4.21 0.93 -4.53
CA ASN A 189 -5.29 0.80 -3.56
C ASN A 189 -5.20 -0.54 -2.85
N LEU A 190 -5.27 -0.52 -1.52
CA LEU A 190 -5.29 -1.72 -0.68
C LEU A 190 -6.73 -2.20 -0.46
N ARG A 191 -6.92 -3.52 -0.48
CA ARG A 191 -8.21 -4.14 -0.15
C ARG A 191 -8.03 -5.21 0.91
N VAL A 192 -8.96 -5.26 1.86
CA VAL A 192 -8.96 -6.28 2.90
C VAL A 192 -9.42 -7.60 2.30
N ARG A 193 -8.52 -8.59 2.23
CA ARG A 193 -8.78 -9.91 1.63
C ARG A 193 -9.88 -10.69 2.36
N ASN A 194 -9.95 -10.58 3.68
CA ASN A 194 -10.90 -11.30 4.54
C ASN A 194 -12.04 -10.42 5.08
N ALA A 195 -12.47 -9.40 4.33
CA ALA A 195 -13.46 -8.40 4.75
C ALA A 195 -14.76 -8.98 5.32
N ARG A 196 -15.14 -10.20 4.92
CA ARG A 196 -16.40 -10.84 5.37
C ARG A 196 -16.27 -11.69 6.64
N ARG A 197 -15.07 -11.84 7.21
CA ARG A 197 -14.81 -12.78 8.30
C ARG A 197 -15.31 -12.28 9.66
N SER A 198 -15.28 -10.99 9.93
CA SER A 198 -15.72 -10.40 11.20
C SER A 198 -16.22 -8.98 11.00
N LEU A 199 -16.88 -8.41 12.04
CA LEU A 199 -17.27 -6.99 12.03
C LEU A 199 -16.05 -6.07 11.90
N VAL A 200 -14.97 -6.38 12.60
CA VAL A 200 -13.72 -5.60 12.56
C VAL A 200 -13.14 -5.57 11.15
N THR A 201 -13.09 -6.71 10.45
CA THR A 201 -12.57 -6.76 9.08
C THR A 201 -13.48 -6.05 8.07
N ARG A 202 -14.80 -5.97 8.34
CA ARG A 202 -15.74 -5.15 7.53
C ARG A 202 -15.49 -3.66 7.73
N LEU A 203 -15.29 -3.23 8.99
CA LEU A 203 -14.96 -1.84 9.29
C LEU A 203 -13.62 -1.44 8.67
N GLN A 204 -12.61 -2.30 8.76
CA GLN A 204 -11.32 -2.10 8.11
C GLN A 204 -11.46 -2.01 6.57
N ALA A 205 -12.33 -2.84 5.97
CA ALA A 205 -12.58 -2.77 4.54
C ALA A 205 -13.25 -1.45 4.12
N LEU A 206 -14.10 -0.86 4.98
CA LEU A 206 -14.66 0.48 4.75
C LEU A 206 -13.60 1.58 4.86
N GLU A 207 -12.68 1.47 5.82
CA GLU A 207 -11.56 2.41 5.99
C GLU A 207 -10.65 2.45 4.75
N TYR A 208 -10.40 1.32 4.11
CA TYR A 208 -9.58 1.25 2.89
C TYR A 208 -10.35 1.58 1.59
N LEU A 209 -11.65 1.88 1.65
CA LEU A 209 -12.41 2.35 0.49
C LEU A 209 -12.32 3.87 0.29
N VAL A 210 -11.82 4.59 1.28
CA VAL A 210 -11.60 6.04 1.27
C VAL A 210 -10.16 6.34 0.90
#